data_fdcecfa3c27b7bb7bd9692dd492a3b80
#
_entry.id   fdcecfa3c27b7bb7bd9692dd492a3b80
#
_cell.length_a   1.000
_cell.length_b   1.000
_cell.length_c   1.000
_cell.angle_alpha   90.00
_cell.angle_beta   90.00
_cell.angle_gamma   90.00
#
_symmetry.space_group_name_H-M   'P 1'
#
loop_
_entity.id
_entity.type
_entity.pdbx_description
1 polymer ?
#
loop_
_entity_poly.entity_id
_entity_poly.type
_entity_poly.pdbx_seq_one_letter_code
_entity_poly.pdbx_strand_id
1 'polypeptide(L)'
;MRKIRVLDNVYDLITINMEDRFKDNVAFRFYDTANDAVTTILYKDYVQDIRKAVNYFQSTIPEIKGKKICLLTKNSYEYAVNTFGVVAAGAVLVLLNQRKSWDELSYELGLVEPDAILTDGDDYGFNDQLKAAYGEILRPMDGFRSYEPAQLTRCIDHEALMVLMFTSGTTGRSKGVMLSEKNFFSVMRAHTQIGEHMMAYKHEPDLVMSQYTVLPMFHLGAFICLFSWAHAGWALNVSSDLRNFYKEGKR
;
A
#
# COMPACT_ATOMS: atom_id res chain seq x y z
N MET A 1 -3.29 -30.13 -0.22
CA MET A 1 -2.53 -28.91 0.14
C MET A 1 -2.86 -27.84 -0.91
N ARG A 2 -3.46 -26.73 -0.49
CA ARG A 2 -3.83 -25.62 -1.40
C ARG A 2 -2.54 -24.89 -1.78
N LYS A 3 -2.03 -25.11 -3.00
CA LYS A 3 -0.86 -24.35 -3.48
C LYS A 3 -1.24 -22.89 -3.65
N ILE A 4 -0.46 -21.99 -3.09
CA ILE A 4 -0.59 -20.57 -3.34
C ILE A 4 -0.08 -20.33 -4.78
N ARG A 5 -0.95 -19.80 -5.65
CA ARG A 5 -0.53 -19.46 -7.00
C ARG A 5 0.37 -18.23 -6.92
N VAL A 6 1.63 -18.39 -7.26
CA VAL A 6 2.57 -17.27 -7.35
C VAL A 6 2.26 -16.48 -8.61
N LEU A 7 1.91 -15.23 -8.42
CA LEU A 7 1.70 -14.25 -9.48
C LEU A 7 2.91 -13.30 -9.49
N ASP A 8 3.21 -12.73 -10.64
CA ASP A 8 4.44 -11.95 -10.86
C ASP A 8 4.17 -10.49 -11.28
N ASN A 9 2.91 -10.08 -11.24
CA ASN A 9 2.49 -8.72 -11.56
C ASN A 9 1.24 -8.31 -10.76
N VAL A 10 1.04 -7.00 -10.64
CA VAL A 10 -0.06 -6.42 -9.85
C VAL A 10 -1.41 -6.67 -10.51
N TYR A 11 -1.51 -6.63 -11.83
CA TYR A 11 -2.78 -6.85 -12.53
C TYR A 11 -3.35 -8.24 -12.23
N ASP A 12 -2.54 -9.29 -12.39
CA ASP A 12 -2.97 -10.67 -12.12
C ASP A 12 -3.23 -10.88 -10.61
N LEU A 13 -2.46 -10.22 -9.73
CA LEU A 13 -2.72 -10.26 -8.29
C LEU A 13 -4.11 -9.72 -7.93
N ILE A 14 -4.49 -8.58 -8.50
CA ILE A 14 -5.81 -7.98 -8.26
C ILE A 14 -6.90 -8.85 -8.90
N THR A 15 -6.80 -9.17 -10.18
CA THR A 15 -7.91 -9.77 -10.94
C THR A 15 -8.10 -11.26 -10.66
N ILE A 16 -7.02 -12.01 -10.48
CA ILE A 16 -7.09 -13.47 -10.28
C ILE A 16 -7.24 -13.81 -8.80
N ASN A 17 -6.40 -13.20 -7.92
CA ASN A 17 -6.44 -13.56 -6.51
C ASN A 17 -7.49 -12.77 -5.73
N MET A 18 -7.44 -11.45 -5.79
CA MET A 18 -8.28 -10.63 -4.93
C MET A 18 -9.74 -10.61 -5.40
N GLU A 19 -9.98 -10.42 -6.72
CA GLU A 19 -11.31 -10.25 -7.28
C GLU A 19 -12.05 -11.57 -7.55
N ASP A 20 -11.34 -12.61 -7.95
CA ASP A 20 -11.96 -13.90 -8.27
C ASP A 20 -11.80 -14.92 -7.14
N ARG A 21 -10.56 -15.28 -6.82
CA ARG A 21 -10.26 -16.41 -5.92
C ARG A 21 -10.62 -16.16 -4.47
N PHE A 22 -10.35 -14.97 -3.95
CA PHE A 22 -10.47 -14.62 -2.52
C PHE A 22 -11.50 -13.53 -2.24
N LYS A 23 -12.35 -13.21 -3.19
CA LYS A 23 -13.31 -12.09 -3.12
C LYS A 23 -14.13 -12.00 -1.83
N ASP A 24 -14.51 -13.14 -1.27
CA ASP A 24 -15.32 -13.22 -0.06
C ASP A 24 -14.51 -13.38 1.23
N ASN A 25 -13.17 -13.45 1.12
CA ASN A 25 -12.30 -13.44 2.29
C ASN A 25 -12.18 -12.01 2.85
N VAL A 26 -11.90 -11.92 4.15
CA VAL A 26 -11.54 -10.65 4.78
C VAL A 26 -10.16 -10.22 4.29
N ALA A 27 -10.07 -9.00 3.74
CA ALA A 27 -8.81 -8.37 3.36
C ALA A 27 -8.23 -7.55 4.52
N PHE A 28 -9.09 -6.72 5.16
CA PHE A 28 -8.65 -5.83 6.24
C PHE A 28 -9.62 -5.82 7.41
N ARG A 29 -9.05 -5.56 8.59
CA ARG A 29 -9.79 -5.10 9.76
C ARG A 29 -9.12 -3.87 10.32
N PHE A 30 -9.93 -2.88 10.66
CA PHE A 30 -9.50 -1.63 11.30
C PHE A 30 -10.28 -1.45 12.57
N TYR A 31 -9.59 -1.02 13.61
CA TYR A 31 -10.24 -0.58 14.82
C TYR A 31 -10.48 0.93 14.76
N ASP A 32 -11.73 1.31 14.76
CA ASP A 32 -12.15 2.70 14.92
C ASP A 32 -12.22 3.03 16.41
N THR A 33 -11.22 3.78 16.89
CA THR A 33 -11.13 4.17 18.30
C THR A 33 -12.20 5.16 18.73
N ALA A 34 -12.77 5.91 17.78
CA ALA A 34 -13.81 6.91 18.08
C ALA A 34 -15.16 6.24 18.35
N ASN A 35 -15.48 5.18 17.60
CA ASN A 35 -16.75 4.47 17.69
C ASN A 35 -16.65 3.14 18.45
N ASP A 36 -15.47 2.78 18.96
CA ASP A 36 -15.20 1.51 19.63
C ASP A 36 -15.64 0.28 18.79
N ALA A 37 -15.43 0.34 17.48
CA ALA A 37 -15.89 -0.64 16.52
C ALA A 37 -14.79 -1.18 15.63
N VAL A 38 -14.95 -2.43 15.18
CA VAL A 38 -14.07 -3.04 14.17
C VAL A 38 -14.76 -2.98 12.80
N THR A 39 -14.16 -2.26 11.88
CA THR A 39 -14.58 -2.29 10.47
C THR A 39 -13.88 -3.43 9.75
N THR A 40 -14.65 -4.24 9.04
CA THR A 40 -14.16 -5.37 8.25
C THR A 40 -14.41 -5.11 6.76
N ILE A 41 -13.37 -5.26 5.94
CA ILE A 41 -13.42 -5.08 4.49
C ILE A 41 -13.11 -6.42 3.82
N LEU A 42 -13.96 -6.85 2.90
CA LEU A 42 -13.72 -8.03 2.07
C LEU A 42 -12.86 -7.68 0.85
N TYR A 43 -12.18 -8.69 0.26
CA TYR A 43 -11.37 -8.46 -0.94
C TYR A 43 -12.18 -7.88 -2.10
N LYS A 44 -13.43 -8.30 -2.31
CA LYS A 44 -14.31 -7.73 -3.34
C LYS A 44 -14.52 -6.22 -3.19
N ASP A 45 -14.75 -5.76 -1.95
CA ASP A 45 -14.97 -4.34 -1.66
C ASP A 45 -13.65 -3.55 -1.81
N TYR A 46 -12.55 -4.15 -1.34
CA TYR A 46 -11.21 -3.59 -1.50
C TYR A 46 -10.84 -3.39 -2.97
N VAL A 47 -11.12 -4.38 -3.83
CA VAL A 47 -10.87 -4.28 -5.28
C VAL A 47 -11.70 -3.18 -5.92
N GLN A 48 -12.97 -2.99 -5.52
CA GLN A 48 -13.77 -1.86 -6.02
C GLN A 48 -13.13 -0.52 -5.66
N ASP A 49 -12.63 -0.36 -4.44
CA ASP A 49 -11.97 0.87 -4.03
C ASP A 49 -10.61 1.07 -4.73
N ILE A 50 -9.84 0.00 -4.97
CA ILE A 50 -8.64 0.07 -5.83
C ILE A 50 -9.00 0.56 -7.24
N ARG A 51 -10.07 0.03 -7.85
CA ARG A 51 -10.54 0.46 -9.17
C ARG A 51 -10.98 1.92 -9.20
N LYS A 52 -11.62 2.42 -8.13
CA LYS A 52 -11.92 3.85 -7.97
C LYS A 52 -10.65 4.69 -7.88
N ALA A 53 -9.63 4.22 -7.14
CA ALA A 53 -8.35 4.90 -7.04
C ALA A 53 -7.64 4.96 -8.41
N VAL A 54 -7.68 3.87 -9.20
CA VAL A 54 -7.15 3.88 -10.57
C VAL A 54 -7.85 4.95 -11.41
N ASN A 55 -9.20 5.02 -11.38
CA ASN A 55 -9.95 6.05 -12.10
C ASN A 55 -9.58 7.46 -11.63
N TYR A 56 -9.50 7.66 -10.32
CA TYR A 56 -9.08 8.93 -9.72
C TYR A 56 -7.73 9.40 -10.28
N PHE A 57 -6.70 8.54 -10.27
CA PHE A 57 -5.38 8.91 -10.76
C PHE A 57 -5.37 9.16 -12.27
N GLN A 58 -6.03 8.31 -13.07
CA GLN A 58 -6.13 8.48 -14.51
C GLN A 58 -6.88 9.75 -14.93
N SER A 59 -7.88 10.16 -14.14
CA SER A 59 -8.70 11.34 -14.41
C SER A 59 -8.06 12.66 -13.96
N THR A 60 -7.20 12.62 -12.92
CA THR A 60 -6.66 13.83 -12.29
C THR A 60 -5.19 14.09 -12.59
N ILE A 61 -4.46 13.08 -13.07
CA ILE A 61 -3.03 13.20 -13.39
C ILE A 61 -2.82 12.82 -14.87
N PRO A 62 -2.54 13.81 -15.75
CA PRO A 62 -2.28 13.54 -17.15
C PRO A 62 -1.10 12.57 -17.35
N GLU A 63 -1.25 11.68 -18.32
CA GLU A 63 -0.18 10.71 -18.68
C GLU A 63 0.38 9.98 -17.47
N ILE A 64 -0.51 9.42 -16.64
CA ILE A 64 -0.21 8.83 -15.33
C ILE A 64 0.94 7.81 -15.35
N LYS A 65 1.19 7.12 -16.46
CA LYS A 65 2.24 6.09 -16.55
C LYS A 65 3.62 6.66 -16.25
N GLY A 66 4.28 6.08 -15.24
CA GLY A 66 5.61 6.51 -14.79
C GLY A 66 5.61 7.78 -13.92
N LYS A 67 4.46 8.42 -13.68
CA LYS A 67 4.33 9.55 -12.77
C LYS A 67 4.61 9.12 -11.33
N LYS A 68 5.23 9.99 -10.54
CA LYS A 68 5.69 9.70 -9.18
C LYS A 68 4.65 10.20 -8.17
N ILE A 69 3.95 9.27 -7.52
CA ILE A 69 2.88 9.54 -6.57
C ILE A 69 3.37 9.22 -5.16
N CYS A 70 3.50 10.25 -4.32
CA CYS A 70 3.96 10.11 -2.95
C CYS A 70 2.81 9.81 -2.00
N LEU A 71 3.01 8.84 -1.09
CA LEU A 71 2.16 8.64 0.08
C LEU A 71 2.88 9.20 1.31
N LEU A 72 2.29 10.24 1.91
CA LEU A 72 2.81 10.94 3.08
C LEU A 72 1.74 10.94 4.18
N THR A 73 1.60 9.80 4.86
CA THR A 73 0.53 9.57 5.83
C THR A 73 0.86 8.40 6.76
N LYS A 74 0.09 8.24 7.83
CA LYS A 74 0.12 7.07 8.70
C LYS A 74 -0.59 5.87 8.05
N ASN A 75 -0.48 4.70 8.70
CA ASN A 75 -1.20 3.49 8.29
C ASN A 75 -2.70 3.74 8.27
N SER A 76 -3.36 3.39 7.17
CA SER A 76 -4.81 3.45 7.03
C SER A 76 -5.29 2.51 5.93
N TYR A 77 -6.61 2.37 5.80
CA TYR A 77 -7.21 1.66 4.66
C TYR A 77 -6.92 2.38 3.35
N GLU A 78 -7.04 3.70 3.35
CA GLU A 78 -6.74 4.55 2.19
C GLU A 78 -5.29 4.38 1.74
N TYR A 79 -4.35 4.18 2.68
CA TYR A 79 -2.96 3.86 2.34
C TYR A 79 -2.88 2.58 1.50
N ALA A 80 -3.56 1.53 1.93
CA ALA A 80 -3.59 0.25 1.22
C ALA A 80 -4.28 0.37 -0.15
N VAL A 81 -5.41 1.07 -0.23
CA VAL A 81 -6.13 1.32 -1.50
C VAL A 81 -5.25 2.07 -2.49
N ASN A 82 -4.66 3.21 -2.06
CA ASN A 82 -3.83 4.03 -2.93
C ASN A 82 -2.54 3.32 -3.34
N THR A 83 -1.97 2.45 -2.48
CA THR A 83 -0.83 1.60 -2.84
C THR A 83 -1.11 0.80 -4.12
N PHE A 84 -2.20 0.05 -4.14
CA PHE A 84 -2.57 -0.74 -5.32
C PHE A 84 -3.09 0.12 -6.46
N GLY A 85 -3.84 1.18 -6.15
CA GLY A 85 -4.38 2.12 -7.15
C GLY A 85 -3.30 2.81 -7.96
N VAL A 86 -2.24 3.33 -7.31
CA VAL A 86 -1.10 3.97 -7.98
C VAL A 86 -0.38 2.99 -8.90
N VAL A 87 -0.04 1.80 -8.39
CA VAL A 87 0.70 0.82 -9.18
C VAL A 87 -0.15 0.26 -10.33
N ALA A 88 -1.43 -0.04 -10.08
CA ALA A 88 -2.35 -0.52 -11.12
C ALA A 88 -2.66 0.53 -12.20
N ALA A 89 -2.54 1.83 -11.88
CA ALA A 89 -2.61 2.91 -12.85
C ALA A 89 -1.32 3.06 -13.70
N GLY A 90 -0.27 2.30 -13.38
CA GLY A 90 1.04 2.34 -14.05
C GLY A 90 1.96 3.46 -13.56
N ALA A 91 1.66 4.07 -12.43
CA ALA A 91 2.49 5.10 -11.79
C ALA A 91 3.54 4.48 -10.85
N VAL A 92 4.51 5.29 -10.46
CA VAL A 92 5.54 4.95 -9.48
C VAL A 92 5.05 5.35 -8.10
N LEU A 93 4.94 4.38 -7.22
CA LEU A 93 4.59 4.60 -5.82
C LEU A 93 5.81 5.06 -5.03
N VAL A 94 5.73 6.21 -4.37
CA VAL A 94 6.80 6.73 -3.51
C VAL A 94 6.35 6.71 -2.06
N LEU A 95 7.08 6.01 -1.21
CA LEU A 95 6.78 5.85 0.21
C LEU A 95 7.60 6.83 1.05
N LEU A 96 6.92 7.78 1.68
CA LEU A 96 7.55 8.81 2.52
C LEU A 96 7.23 8.58 4.00
N ASN A 97 8.19 8.97 4.84
CA ASN A 97 8.05 8.88 6.29
C ASN A 97 7.56 10.23 6.85
N GLN A 98 6.32 10.29 7.29
CA GLN A 98 5.68 11.48 7.87
C GLN A 98 6.26 11.89 9.26
N ARG A 99 7.15 11.08 9.83
CA ARG A 99 7.81 11.37 11.12
C ARG A 99 9.14 12.09 10.96
N LYS A 100 9.56 12.37 9.72
CA LYS A 100 10.79 13.11 9.43
C LYS A 100 10.61 14.61 9.68
N SER A 101 11.73 15.29 9.89
CA SER A 101 11.77 16.74 9.87
C SER A 101 11.48 17.28 8.45
N TRP A 102 11.06 18.55 8.37
CA TRP A 102 10.88 19.21 7.06
C TRP A 102 12.17 19.20 6.21
N ASP A 103 13.34 19.42 6.83
CA ASP A 103 14.62 19.42 6.12
C ASP A 103 14.92 18.07 5.45
N GLU A 104 14.62 16.96 6.14
CA GLU A 104 14.80 15.62 5.58
C GLU A 104 13.76 15.32 4.50
N LEU A 105 12.49 15.66 4.76
CA LEU A 105 11.39 15.43 3.83
C LEU A 105 11.53 16.26 2.56
N SER A 106 11.85 17.55 2.68
CA SER A 106 12.04 18.45 1.54
C SER A 106 13.21 18.01 0.66
N TYR A 107 14.27 17.48 1.26
CA TYR A 107 15.38 16.87 0.52
C TYR A 107 14.91 15.64 -0.30
N GLU A 108 14.13 14.74 0.31
CA GLU A 108 13.60 13.58 -0.37
C GLU A 108 12.62 13.97 -1.50
N LEU A 109 11.74 14.92 -1.24
CA LEU A 109 10.81 15.45 -2.24
C LEU A 109 11.54 16.12 -3.40
N GLY A 110 12.64 16.85 -3.12
CA GLY A 110 13.49 17.45 -4.14
C GLY A 110 14.22 16.42 -5.02
N LEU A 111 14.54 15.23 -4.48
CA LEU A 111 15.11 14.13 -5.27
C LEU A 111 14.04 13.42 -6.11
N VAL A 112 12.82 13.29 -5.57
CA VAL A 112 11.71 12.60 -6.22
C VAL A 112 11.13 13.44 -7.33
N GLU A 113 10.95 14.77 -7.13
CA GLU A 113 10.16 15.64 -8.00
C GLU A 113 8.77 15.02 -8.26
N PRO A 114 7.89 14.99 -7.24
CA PRO A 114 6.62 14.28 -7.31
C PRO A 114 5.62 14.95 -8.25
N ASP A 115 4.77 14.13 -8.90
CA ASP A 115 3.63 14.59 -9.69
C ASP A 115 2.36 14.76 -8.83
N ALA A 116 2.27 14.04 -7.70
CA ALA A 116 1.25 14.24 -6.67
C ALA A 116 1.76 13.75 -5.30
N ILE A 117 1.23 14.35 -4.24
CA ILE A 117 1.50 13.95 -2.85
C ILE A 117 0.15 13.75 -2.17
N LEU A 118 -0.13 12.53 -1.73
CA LEU A 118 -1.34 12.19 -0.99
C LEU A 118 -1.10 12.33 0.51
N THR A 119 -2.00 13.07 1.17
CA THR A 119 -1.97 13.31 2.63
C THR A 119 -3.33 13.01 3.25
N ASP A 120 -3.33 12.66 4.54
CA ASP A 120 -4.56 12.44 5.33
C ASP A 120 -5.07 13.71 6.01
N GLY A 121 -4.36 14.84 5.86
CA GLY A 121 -4.70 16.11 6.48
C GLY A 121 -4.30 16.24 7.94
N ASP A 122 -3.69 15.21 8.55
CA ASP A 122 -3.13 15.29 9.90
C ASP A 122 -1.99 16.31 9.97
N ASP A 123 -1.81 16.91 11.13
CA ASP A 123 -0.68 17.81 11.36
C ASP A 123 0.57 17.03 11.74
N TYR A 124 1.57 17.11 10.87
CA TYR A 124 2.87 16.49 11.05
C TYR A 124 3.97 17.50 11.44
N GLY A 125 3.57 18.77 11.73
CA GLY A 125 4.49 19.84 12.14
C GLY A 125 5.21 20.54 10.98
N PHE A 126 4.87 20.21 9.74
CA PHE A 126 5.44 20.84 8.52
C PHE A 126 4.38 21.15 7.45
N ASN A 127 3.12 21.12 7.82
CA ASN A 127 2.02 21.24 6.85
C ASN A 127 2.03 22.56 6.09
N ASP A 128 2.40 23.67 6.77
CA ASP A 128 2.48 25.00 6.13
C ASP A 128 3.60 25.03 5.08
N GLN A 129 4.79 24.48 5.41
CA GLN A 129 5.91 24.38 4.47
C GLN A 129 5.57 23.47 3.29
N LEU A 130 4.93 22.32 3.55
CA LEU A 130 4.49 21.39 2.52
C LEU A 130 3.49 22.06 1.58
N LYS A 131 2.50 22.77 2.12
CA LYS A 131 1.49 23.49 1.34
C LYS A 131 2.12 24.64 0.54
N ALA A 132 3.06 25.37 1.12
CA ALA A 132 3.73 26.46 0.42
C ALA A 132 4.58 25.97 -0.76
N ALA A 133 5.25 24.80 -0.61
CA ALA A 133 6.13 24.27 -1.64
C ALA A 133 5.42 23.41 -2.70
N TYR A 134 4.35 22.67 -2.31
CA TYR A 134 3.73 21.62 -3.13
C TYR A 134 2.19 21.70 -3.18
N GLY A 135 1.58 22.81 -2.75
CA GLY A 135 0.12 22.93 -2.60
C GLY A 135 -0.70 22.54 -3.82
N GLU A 136 -0.20 22.81 -5.02
CA GLU A 136 -0.89 22.50 -6.28
C GLU A 136 -1.00 21.00 -6.56
N ILE A 137 -0.07 20.20 -6.04
CA ILE A 137 -0.02 18.74 -6.24
C ILE A 137 -0.42 17.94 -5.00
N LEU A 138 -0.82 18.61 -3.91
CA LEU A 138 -1.39 17.93 -2.74
C LEU A 138 -2.76 17.37 -3.08
N ARG A 139 -3.00 16.15 -2.62
CA ARG A 139 -4.26 15.42 -2.85
C ARG A 139 -4.69 14.72 -1.55
N PRO A 140 -6.01 14.62 -1.29
CA PRO A 140 -6.51 13.86 -0.14
C PRO A 140 -6.39 12.35 -0.39
N MET A 141 -6.08 11.61 0.68
CA MET A 141 -5.96 10.14 0.63
C MET A 141 -7.28 9.44 0.24
N ASP A 142 -8.41 10.04 0.58
CA ASP A 142 -9.76 9.52 0.32
C ASP A 142 -10.37 10.04 -0.99
N GLY A 143 -9.62 10.82 -1.77
CA GLY A 143 -10.09 11.43 -3.03
C GLY A 143 -10.69 10.45 -4.03
N PHE A 144 -10.28 9.20 -3.99
CA PHE A 144 -10.82 8.15 -4.86
C PHE A 144 -12.30 7.82 -4.58
N ARG A 145 -12.82 8.11 -3.39
CA ARG A 145 -14.17 7.69 -2.97
C ARG A 145 -15.30 8.27 -3.81
N SER A 146 -15.05 9.41 -4.46
CA SER A 146 -16.02 10.08 -5.35
C SER A 146 -15.99 9.59 -6.80
N TYR A 147 -15.14 8.60 -7.12
CA TYR A 147 -14.98 8.08 -8.47
C TYR A 147 -15.66 6.73 -8.65
N GLU A 148 -16.12 6.45 -9.88
CA GLU A 148 -16.60 5.12 -10.25
C GLU A 148 -15.43 4.15 -10.45
N PRO A 149 -15.61 2.85 -10.23
CA PRO A 149 -14.58 1.85 -10.46
C PRO A 149 -14.15 1.78 -11.93
N ALA A 150 -12.86 1.96 -12.23
CA ALA A 150 -12.32 1.79 -13.57
C ALA A 150 -12.19 0.32 -13.97
N GLN A 151 -12.22 0.05 -15.27
CA GLN A 151 -11.75 -1.22 -15.78
C GLN A 151 -10.22 -1.24 -15.78
N LEU A 152 -9.61 -2.24 -15.15
CA LEU A 152 -8.16 -2.37 -15.15
C LEU A 152 -7.67 -2.82 -16.53
N THR A 153 -6.60 -2.19 -17.00
CA THR A 153 -5.94 -2.57 -18.25
C THR A 153 -4.72 -3.42 -17.94
N ARG A 154 -4.62 -4.56 -18.57
CA ARG A 154 -3.45 -5.42 -18.44
C ARG A 154 -2.26 -4.81 -19.15
N CYS A 155 -1.36 -4.19 -18.40
CA CYS A 155 -0.11 -3.64 -18.88
C CYS A 155 1.00 -4.16 -17.97
N ILE A 156 1.73 -5.17 -18.43
CA ILE A 156 2.80 -5.81 -17.65
C ILE A 156 4.13 -5.34 -18.23
N ASP A 157 4.92 -4.69 -17.39
CA ASP A 157 6.28 -4.28 -17.68
C ASP A 157 7.13 -4.57 -16.44
N HIS A 158 7.71 -5.75 -16.40
CA HIS A 158 8.47 -6.22 -15.23
C HIS A 158 9.69 -5.39 -14.88
N GLU A 159 10.23 -4.63 -15.84
CA GLU A 159 11.39 -3.75 -15.62
C GLU A 159 10.95 -2.32 -15.25
N ALA A 160 9.66 -1.98 -15.36
CA ALA A 160 9.17 -0.67 -14.96
C ALA A 160 9.41 -0.43 -13.45
N LEU A 161 9.82 0.78 -13.12
CA LEU A 161 9.92 1.21 -11.74
C LEU A 161 8.52 1.21 -11.11
N MET A 162 8.35 0.45 -10.04
CA MET A 162 7.08 0.28 -9.34
C MET A 162 7.04 1.04 -8.03
N VAL A 163 8.11 0.93 -7.23
CA VAL A 163 8.18 1.53 -5.89
C VAL A 163 9.51 2.22 -5.69
N LEU A 164 9.45 3.42 -5.09
CA LEU A 164 10.60 4.14 -4.58
C LEU A 164 10.42 4.34 -3.08
N MET A 165 11.41 3.97 -2.30
CA MET A 165 11.42 4.16 -0.86
C MET A 165 12.78 4.66 -0.37
N PHE A 166 12.80 5.30 0.80
CA PHE A 166 14.01 5.88 1.34
C PHE A 166 14.58 5.08 2.50
N THR A 167 15.91 4.98 2.51
CA THR A 167 16.67 4.41 3.64
C THR A 167 17.50 5.48 4.30
N SER A 168 17.72 5.34 5.62
CA SER A 168 18.70 6.15 6.34
C SER A 168 20.09 5.82 5.78
N GLY A 169 20.66 6.73 4.99
CA GLY A 169 22.01 6.53 4.45
C GLY A 169 23.06 6.53 5.57
N THR A 170 24.04 5.63 5.48
CA THR A 170 25.20 5.58 6.40
C THR A 170 26.03 6.88 6.37
N THR A 171 25.82 7.74 5.38
CA THR A 171 26.50 9.02 5.16
C THR A 171 25.69 10.25 5.61
N GLY A 172 24.60 10.05 6.37
CA GLY A 172 23.81 11.12 6.98
C GLY A 172 22.59 11.61 6.16
N ARG A 173 22.52 11.40 4.84
CA ARG A 173 21.35 11.75 4.02
C ARG A 173 20.65 10.53 3.47
N SER A 174 19.32 10.59 3.37
CA SER A 174 18.50 9.53 2.81
C SER A 174 18.88 9.19 1.36
N LYS A 175 18.83 7.91 1.03
CA LYS A 175 19.02 7.39 -0.33
C LYS A 175 17.75 6.74 -0.81
N GLY A 176 17.34 7.04 -2.05
CA GLY A 176 16.21 6.40 -2.70
C GLY A 176 16.59 5.00 -3.20
N VAL A 177 15.80 4.01 -2.81
CA VAL A 177 15.88 2.64 -3.34
C VAL A 177 14.74 2.48 -4.35
N MET A 178 15.10 2.15 -5.58
CA MET A 178 14.19 1.94 -6.70
C MET A 178 13.96 0.45 -6.90
N LEU A 179 12.70 0.03 -6.83
CA LEU A 179 12.30 -1.37 -7.02
C LEU A 179 11.40 -1.48 -8.25
N SER A 180 11.82 -2.28 -9.23
CA SER A 180 10.96 -2.65 -10.35
C SER A 180 9.91 -3.68 -9.91
N GLU A 181 8.86 -3.86 -10.72
CA GLU A 181 7.86 -4.90 -10.51
C GLU A 181 8.53 -6.27 -10.33
N LYS A 182 9.50 -6.61 -11.17
CA LYS A 182 10.28 -7.85 -11.09
C LYS A 182 11.03 -8.01 -9.77
N ASN A 183 11.72 -6.97 -9.31
CA ASN A 183 12.43 -7.01 -8.03
C ASN A 183 11.44 -7.29 -6.88
N PHE A 184 10.33 -6.57 -6.88
CA PHE A 184 9.33 -6.67 -5.84
C PHE A 184 8.67 -8.05 -5.80
N PHE A 185 8.20 -8.55 -6.94
CA PHE A 185 7.56 -9.88 -7.01
C PHE A 185 8.53 -11.04 -6.79
N SER A 186 9.83 -10.86 -6.98
CA SER A 186 10.83 -11.86 -6.59
C SER A 186 10.84 -12.12 -5.09
N VAL A 187 10.70 -11.06 -4.29
CA VAL A 187 10.57 -11.17 -2.82
C VAL A 187 9.23 -11.80 -2.44
N MET A 188 8.15 -11.48 -3.17
CA MET A 188 6.83 -12.10 -2.96
C MET A 188 6.86 -13.61 -3.10
N ARG A 189 7.61 -14.15 -4.06
CA ARG A 189 7.77 -15.61 -4.21
C ARG A 189 8.36 -16.26 -2.97
N ALA A 190 9.41 -15.65 -2.39
CA ALA A 190 10.03 -16.16 -1.17
C ALA A 190 9.03 -16.14 0.01
N HIS A 191 8.29 -15.06 0.19
CA HIS A 191 7.27 -14.95 1.22
C HIS A 191 6.15 -15.98 1.05
N THR A 192 5.70 -16.21 -0.18
CA THR A 192 4.67 -17.21 -0.49
C THR A 192 5.16 -18.62 -0.13
N GLN A 193 6.41 -18.97 -0.47
CA GLN A 193 7.00 -20.26 -0.13
C GLN A 193 7.11 -20.46 1.39
N ILE A 194 7.49 -19.43 2.14
CA ILE A 194 7.52 -19.48 3.61
C ILE A 194 6.10 -19.73 4.15
N GLY A 195 5.09 -19.02 3.65
CA GLY A 195 3.71 -19.21 4.04
C GLY A 195 3.19 -20.63 3.77
N GLU A 196 3.48 -21.19 2.58
CA GLU A 196 3.14 -22.57 2.24
C GLU A 196 3.80 -23.58 3.19
N HIS A 197 5.07 -23.35 3.51
CA HIS A 197 5.82 -24.21 4.43
C HIS A 197 5.23 -24.16 5.84
N MET A 198 4.87 -22.98 6.32
CA MET A 198 4.22 -22.80 7.63
C MET A 198 2.86 -23.53 7.70
N MET A 199 2.04 -23.42 6.65
CA MET A 199 0.76 -24.13 6.58
C MET A 199 0.94 -25.66 6.55
N ALA A 200 1.92 -26.14 5.80
CA ALA A 200 2.26 -27.55 5.75
C ALA A 200 2.72 -28.09 7.12
N TYR A 201 3.52 -27.34 7.85
CA TYR A 201 4.00 -27.69 9.18
C TYR A 201 2.87 -27.80 10.21
N LYS A 202 1.88 -26.91 10.12
CA LYS A 202 0.72 -26.93 11.03
C LYS A 202 -0.34 -27.97 10.67
N HIS A 203 -0.19 -28.67 9.55
CA HIS A 203 -1.18 -29.63 9.03
C HIS A 203 -2.59 -29.04 8.84
N GLU A 204 -2.69 -27.75 8.60
CA GLU A 204 -3.93 -27.01 8.40
C GLU A 204 -4.00 -26.42 6.98
N PRO A 205 -4.39 -27.23 5.97
CA PRO A 205 -4.32 -26.83 4.56
C PRO A 205 -5.25 -25.66 4.18
N ASP A 206 -6.29 -25.42 5.00
CA ASP A 206 -7.28 -24.36 4.79
C ASP A 206 -7.14 -23.19 5.78
N LEU A 207 -6.00 -23.11 6.48
CA LEU A 207 -5.74 -22.04 7.41
C LEU A 207 -5.78 -20.67 6.73
N VAL A 208 -6.73 -19.83 7.12
CA VAL A 208 -6.77 -18.41 6.76
C VAL A 208 -6.07 -17.65 7.88
N MET A 209 -4.87 -17.15 7.59
CA MET A 209 -4.11 -16.39 8.56
C MET A 209 -4.57 -14.93 8.60
N SER A 210 -4.42 -14.31 9.76
CA SER A 210 -4.50 -12.87 9.89
C SER A 210 -3.26 -12.35 10.59
N GLN A 211 -2.77 -11.20 10.15
CA GLN A 211 -1.63 -10.53 10.77
C GLN A 211 -2.08 -9.19 11.33
N TYR A 212 -1.66 -8.92 12.55
CA TYR A 212 -1.76 -7.59 13.12
C TYR A 212 -0.49 -6.80 12.78
N THR A 213 -0.63 -5.66 12.10
CA THR A 213 0.50 -4.80 11.78
C THR A 213 0.39 -3.44 12.45
N VAL A 214 1.45 -3.11 13.19
CA VAL A 214 1.67 -1.80 13.82
C VAL A 214 2.88 -1.08 13.20
N LEU A 215 3.65 -1.81 12.39
CA LEU A 215 4.79 -1.24 11.68
C LEU A 215 4.31 -0.26 10.63
N PRO A 216 4.98 0.89 10.48
CA PRO A 216 4.62 1.86 9.44
C PRO A 216 4.70 1.25 8.05
N MET A 217 3.66 1.45 7.24
CA MET A 217 3.58 0.91 5.87
C MET A 217 4.56 1.54 4.89
N PHE A 218 5.19 2.66 5.24
CA PHE A 218 6.29 3.20 4.45
C PHE A 218 7.61 2.42 4.62
N HIS A 219 7.70 1.47 5.57
CA HIS A 219 8.83 0.55 5.69
C HIS A 219 8.55 -0.76 4.93
N LEU A 220 9.58 -1.28 4.27
CA LEU A 220 9.49 -2.48 3.45
C LEU A 220 8.83 -3.66 4.18
N GLY A 221 9.15 -3.87 5.46
CA GLY A 221 8.62 -5.00 6.24
C GLY A 221 7.10 -5.01 6.40
N ALA A 222 6.47 -3.83 6.60
CA ALA A 222 5.01 -3.73 6.64
C ALA A 222 4.41 -3.62 5.22
N PHE A 223 5.07 -2.88 4.33
CA PHE A 223 4.63 -2.70 2.96
C PHE A 223 4.49 -4.03 2.21
N ILE A 224 5.48 -4.91 2.35
CA ILE A 224 5.47 -6.21 1.68
C ILE A 224 4.29 -7.09 2.13
N CYS A 225 3.79 -6.90 3.35
CA CYS A 225 2.65 -7.65 3.87
C CYS A 225 1.37 -7.38 3.08
N LEU A 226 1.16 -6.16 2.54
CA LEU A 226 0.00 -5.85 1.70
C LEU A 226 -0.10 -6.83 0.51
N PHE A 227 1.02 -7.07 -0.15
CA PHE A 227 1.08 -7.93 -1.33
C PHE A 227 1.11 -9.42 -0.97
N SER A 228 1.89 -9.81 0.05
CA SER A 228 1.98 -11.21 0.50
C SER A 228 0.64 -11.74 0.95
N TRP A 229 -0.12 -10.93 1.69
CA TRP A 229 -1.43 -11.31 2.19
C TRP A 229 -2.46 -11.40 1.06
N ALA A 230 -2.41 -10.47 0.09
CA ALA A 230 -3.23 -10.54 -1.12
C ALA A 230 -2.93 -11.81 -1.95
N HIS A 231 -1.67 -12.26 -2.02
CA HIS A 231 -1.31 -13.53 -2.67
C HIS A 231 -1.95 -14.74 -1.98
N ALA A 232 -2.00 -14.73 -0.67
CA ALA A 232 -2.48 -15.84 0.14
C ALA A 232 -4.00 -15.79 0.43
N GLY A 233 -4.64 -14.65 0.19
CA GLY A 233 -6.05 -14.40 0.55
C GLY A 233 -6.24 -14.28 2.07
N TRP A 234 -5.24 -13.78 2.78
CA TRP A 234 -5.23 -13.62 4.23
C TRP A 234 -5.62 -12.20 4.64
N ALA A 235 -6.00 -12.03 5.91
CA ALA A 235 -6.44 -10.75 6.45
C ALA A 235 -5.28 -9.96 7.05
N LEU A 236 -5.27 -8.64 6.84
CA LEU A 236 -4.39 -7.70 7.52
C LEU A 236 -5.18 -6.87 8.53
N ASN A 237 -4.84 -6.97 9.80
CA ASN A 237 -5.40 -6.12 10.84
C ASN A 237 -4.46 -4.91 10.99
N VAL A 238 -4.96 -3.72 10.67
CA VAL A 238 -4.15 -2.50 10.60
C VAL A 238 -4.43 -1.62 11.79
N SER A 239 -3.38 -1.20 12.50
CA SER A 239 -3.45 -0.12 13.47
C SER A 239 -2.75 1.12 12.94
N SER A 240 -3.38 2.27 13.14
CA SER A 240 -2.79 3.57 12.82
C SER A 240 -1.70 3.98 13.82
N ASP A 241 -1.74 3.45 15.04
CA ASP A 241 -0.84 3.86 16.13
C ASP A 241 -0.48 2.68 17.05
N LEU A 242 0.82 2.52 17.27
CA LEU A 242 1.36 1.51 18.21
C LEU A 242 0.79 1.65 19.63
N ARG A 243 0.44 2.85 20.05
CA ARG A 243 -0.14 3.11 21.38
C ARG A 243 -1.52 2.47 21.57
N ASN A 244 -2.22 2.21 20.49
CA ASN A 244 -3.53 1.56 20.50
C ASN A 244 -3.44 0.02 20.54
N PHE A 245 -2.25 -0.55 20.32
CA PHE A 245 -2.03 -1.99 20.24
C PHE A 245 -2.66 -2.77 21.39
N TYR A 246 -2.48 -2.30 22.64
CA TYR A 246 -3.05 -2.99 23.81
C TYR A 246 -4.57 -2.89 23.91
N LYS A 247 -5.17 -1.83 23.36
CA LYS A 247 -6.64 -1.66 23.34
C LYS A 247 -7.27 -2.49 22.24
N GLU A 248 -6.63 -2.52 21.09
CA GLU A 248 -7.09 -3.21 19.88
C GLU A 248 -6.86 -4.73 19.95
N GLY A 249 -5.76 -5.18 20.55
CA GLY A 249 -5.38 -6.60 20.62
C GLY A 249 -6.15 -7.42 21.67
N LYS A 250 -6.99 -6.80 22.51
CA LYS A 250 -7.86 -7.49 23.49
C LYS A 250 -9.23 -7.85 22.95
N ARG A 251 -9.54 -7.54 21.71
CA ARG A 251 -10.81 -7.75 21.01
C ARG A 251 -10.62 -8.54 19.74
#